data_072b6b5b6dd44c9ff39d4ef5afbb1ee6
#
_entry.id   072b6b5b6dd44c9ff39d4ef5afbb1ee6
#
_cell.length_a   1.000
_cell.length_b   1.000
_cell.length_c   1.000
_cell.angle_alpha   90.00
_cell.angle_beta   90.00
_cell.angle_gamma   90.00
#
_symmetry.space_group_name_H-M   'P 1'
#
loop_
_entity.id
_entity.type
_entity.pdbx_description
1 polymer ?
#
loop_
_entity_poly.entity_id
_entity_poly.type
_entity_poly.pdbx_seq_one_letter_code
_entity_poly.pdbx_strand_id
1 'polypeptide(L)'
;MKSSDETENSMGRFNFSYFYFPERSRDNLRAFVENIHAECPGQTQNRYLSRIRFHIDKGEMKNFFPELVHQEPFLLKNLPLFDDIERSKILLLIIGETVGRCVAYSEYNQSYITDIRPTPTSAELSSGTELLSMHNDLSFASDHCRPQRLVLLPHISEGNIPKTLLATSQDIKNELSPAEISLLSDAVFEMRAGGKLLWPNEEIRKLRIFDKKADGSLQIKMNFSNIRPAAHLDSEKFVQAEQALEKLSKIALDIGLRDGHPILKGEALIIPNDYTVHGRDVFASDDVKRLLLRSYVVSQDIVDAHHGNTMLSLRS
;
A
#
# COMPACT_ATOMS: atom_id res chain seq x y z
N MET A 1 32.50 -5.32 -33.40
CA MET A 1 31.36 -6.20 -33.11
C MET A 1 30.56 -5.54 -32.00
N LYS A 2 29.46 -4.87 -32.35
CA LYS A 2 28.52 -4.27 -31.40
C LYS A 2 27.52 -5.33 -31.03
N SER A 3 27.44 -5.71 -29.76
CA SER A 3 26.37 -6.56 -29.24
C SER A 3 25.14 -5.70 -29.04
N SER A 4 24.16 -5.94 -29.84
CA SER A 4 22.81 -5.41 -29.72
C SER A 4 22.05 -6.21 -28.66
N ASP A 5 22.00 -5.71 -27.43
CA ASP A 5 20.98 -6.10 -26.47
C ASP A 5 19.76 -5.19 -26.68
N GLU A 6 18.98 -5.53 -27.69
CA GLU A 6 17.61 -5.03 -27.82
C GLU A 6 16.73 -5.81 -26.82
N THR A 7 16.56 -5.28 -25.61
CA THR A 7 15.48 -5.67 -24.72
C THR A 7 14.18 -5.14 -25.32
N GLU A 8 13.39 -6.05 -25.90
CA GLU A 8 12.02 -5.78 -26.33
C GLU A 8 11.21 -5.16 -25.18
N ASN A 9 10.95 -3.85 -25.31
CA ASN A 9 9.91 -3.16 -24.58
C ASN A 9 8.52 -3.64 -25.09
N SER A 10 7.99 -4.72 -24.53
CA SER A 10 6.57 -4.98 -24.65
C SER A 10 5.83 -4.01 -23.72
N MET A 11 5.51 -2.84 -24.23
CA MET A 11 4.64 -1.86 -23.57
C MET A 11 3.22 -2.38 -23.43
N GLY A 12 2.93 -3.12 -22.35
CA GLY A 12 1.64 -2.99 -21.71
C GLY A 12 1.65 -1.60 -21.05
N ARG A 13 0.63 -0.77 -21.27
CA ARG A 13 0.50 0.55 -20.65
C ARG A 13 0.36 0.40 -19.14
N PHE A 14 1.49 0.33 -18.42
CA PHE A 14 1.53 0.53 -16.99
C PHE A 14 1.83 2.01 -16.76
N ASN A 15 0.95 2.71 -16.07
CA ASN A 15 1.11 4.13 -15.72
C ASN A 15 2.00 4.33 -14.49
N PHE A 16 2.79 3.33 -14.08
CA PHE A 16 3.69 3.46 -12.94
C PHE A 16 5.08 2.88 -13.23
N SER A 17 6.08 3.38 -12.51
CA SER A 17 7.48 3.01 -12.68
C SER A 17 7.75 1.58 -12.21
N TYR A 18 8.68 0.90 -12.86
CA TYR A 18 9.16 -0.39 -12.38
C TYR A 18 10.68 -0.48 -12.42
N PHE A 19 11.24 -1.33 -11.59
CA PHE A 19 12.65 -1.67 -11.56
C PHE A 19 12.84 -3.19 -11.66
N TYR A 20 13.60 -3.59 -12.66
CA TYR A 20 13.96 -4.99 -12.86
C TYR A 20 15.31 -5.26 -12.20
N PHE A 21 15.34 -6.14 -11.19
CA PHE A 21 16.57 -6.53 -10.51
C PHE A 21 17.49 -7.29 -11.45
N PRO A 22 18.73 -6.80 -11.69
CA PRO A 22 19.75 -7.59 -12.38
C PRO A 22 20.01 -8.90 -11.62
N GLU A 23 20.35 -9.98 -12.33
CA GLU A 23 20.55 -11.30 -11.71
C GLU A 23 21.53 -11.24 -10.54
N ARG A 24 22.67 -10.58 -10.73
CA ARG A 24 23.67 -10.43 -9.67
C ARG A 24 23.10 -9.74 -8.40
N SER A 25 22.30 -8.69 -8.57
CA SER A 25 21.66 -7.97 -7.46
C SER A 25 20.61 -8.85 -6.78
N ARG A 26 19.83 -9.60 -7.56
CA ARG A 26 18.86 -10.58 -7.06
C ARG A 26 19.56 -11.67 -6.22
N ASP A 27 20.67 -12.23 -6.71
CA ASP A 27 21.39 -13.30 -6.03
C ASP A 27 22.07 -12.78 -4.74
N ASN A 28 22.61 -11.56 -4.75
CA ASN A 28 23.11 -10.90 -3.55
C ASN A 28 22.00 -10.66 -2.51
N LEU A 29 20.83 -10.22 -2.96
CA LEU A 29 19.67 -10.03 -2.08
C LEU A 29 19.17 -11.36 -1.51
N ARG A 30 19.19 -12.45 -2.32
CA ARG A 30 18.91 -13.81 -1.85
C ARG A 30 19.87 -14.20 -0.73
N ALA A 31 21.18 -14.07 -0.95
CA ALA A 31 22.19 -14.40 0.04
C ALA A 31 22.02 -13.59 1.33
N PHE A 32 21.65 -12.33 1.20
CA PHE A 32 21.38 -11.47 2.36
C PHE A 32 20.16 -11.97 3.17
N VAL A 33 19.05 -12.34 2.52
CA VAL A 33 17.88 -12.93 3.18
C VAL A 33 18.24 -14.21 3.91
N GLU A 34 19.04 -15.10 3.28
CA GLU A 34 19.50 -16.35 3.89
C GLU A 34 20.36 -16.09 5.13
N ASN A 35 21.25 -15.10 5.10
CA ASN A 35 22.06 -14.72 6.25
C ASN A 35 21.20 -14.22 7.42
N ILE A 36 20.25 -13.32 7.18
CA ILE A 36 19.32 -12.85 8.23
C ILE A 36 18.52 -14.02 8.82
N HIS A 37 18.05 -14.94 7.97
CA HIS A 37 17.30 -16.11 8.43
C HIS A 37 18.16 -17.03 9.29
N ALA A 38 19.42 -17.29 8.87
CA ALA A 38 20.37 -18.14 9.61
C ALA A 38 20.78 -17.53 10.97
N GLU A 39 20.91 -16.20 11.05
CA GLU A 39 21.23 -15.50 12.30
C GLU A 39 20.05 -15.48 13.29
N CYS A 40 18.83 -15.67 12.83
CA CYS A 40 17.61 -15.57 13.63
C CYS A 40 16.68 -16.78 13.44
N PRO A 41 17.12 -18.03 13.66
CA PRO A 41 16.31 -19.21 13.40
C PRO A 41 15.10 -19.27 14.33
N GLY A 42 13.89 -19.44 13.77
CA GLY A 42 12.63 -19.56 14.52
C GLY A 42 12.24 -18.30 15.32
N GLN A 43 12.74 -17.14 14.92
CA GLN A 43 12.56 -15.91 15.68
C GLN A 43 11.34 -15.08 15.21
N THR A 44 10.99 -14.08 16.03
CA THR A 44 9.91 -13.16 15.77
C THR A 44 10.30 -12.09 14.74
N GLN A 45 9.30 -11.45 14.12
CA GLN A 45 9.47 -10.34 13.18
C GLN A 45 10.32 -9.20 13.77
N ASN A 46 10.22 -8.93 15.07
CA ASN A 46 11.02 -7.91 15.78
C ASN A 46 12.53 -8.19 15.69
N ARG A 47 12.95 -9.45 15.77
CA ARG A 47 14.38 -9.80 15.65
C ARG A 47 14.88 -9.66 14.23
N TYR A 48 14.07 -10.06 13.24
CA TYR A 48 14.40 -9.82 11.84
C TYR A 48 14.58 -8.31 11.59
N LEU A 49 13.64 -7.48 12.05
CA LEU A 49 13.74 -6.02 11.92
C LEU A 49 14.99 -5.44 12.59
N SER A 50 15.32 -5.87 13.80
CA SER A 50 16.53 -5.40 14.47
C SER A 50 17.79 -5.72 13.67
N ARG A 51 17.90 -6.92 13.09
CA ARG A 51 19.05 -7.30 12.25
C ARG A 51 19.08 -6.55 10.93
N ILE A 52 17.94 -6.42 10.27
CA ILE A 52 17.82 -5.68 9.00
C ILE A 52 18.27 -4.23 9.21
N ARG A 53 17.77 -3.56 10.26
CA ARG A 53 18.15 -2.17 10.62
C ARG A 53 19.63 -2.02 10.88
N PHE A 54 20.22 -2.96 11.63
CA PHE A 54 21.66 -2.97 11.86
C PHE A 54 22.48 -2.97 10.56
N HIS A 55 22.08 -3.74 9.56
CA HIS A 55 22.76 -3.78 8.24
C HIS A 55 22.48 -2.54 7.40
N ILE A 56 21.26 -1.98 7.48
CA ILE A 56 20.92 -0.70 6.84
C ILE A 56 21.78 0.44 7.39
N ASP A 57 21.90 0.53 8.73
CA ASP A 57 22.68 1.57 9.39
C ASP A 57 24.18 1.48 9.04
N LYS A 58 24.68 0.29 8.76
CA LYS A 58 26.03 0.08 8.21
C LYS A 58 26.18 0.44 6.72
N GLY A 59 25.06 0.79 6.06
CA GLY A 59 25.07 1.14 4.63
C GLY A 59 25.16 -0.05 3.67
N GLU A 60 25.04 -1.29 4.17
CA GLU A 60 25.17 -2.50 3.35
C GLU A 60 24.04 -2.65 2.32
N MET A 61 22.90 -1.98 2.55
CA MET A 61 21.71 -2.04 1.70
C MET A 61 21.62 -0.96 0.62
N LYS A 62 22.50 0.06 0.66
CA LYS A 62 22.41 1.25 -0.23
C LYS A 62 22.45 0.93 -1.73
N ASN A 63 23.02 -0.20 -2.11
CA ASN A 63 23.21 -0.59 -3.50
C ASN A 63 22.17 -1.60 -4.02
N PHE A 64 21.24 -2.04 -3.17
CA PHE A 64 20.25 -3.04 -3.61
C PHE A 64 19.05 -2.42 -4.31
N PHE A 65 18.60 -1.25 -3.84
CA PHE A 65 17.35 -0.67 -4.32
C PHE A 65 17.60 0.67 -5.00
N PRO A 66 16.87 0.98 -6.09
CA PRO A 66 16.94 2.29 -6.72
C PRO A 66 16.35 3.36 -5.81
N GLU A 67 16.69 4.62 -6.08
CA GLU A 67 15.98 5.73 -5.48
C GLU A 67 14.52 5.73 -5.97
N LEU A 68 13.58 5.60 -5.05
CA LEU A 68 12.17 5.45 -5.38
C LEU A 68 11.47 6.81 -5.45
N VAL A 69 10.61 6.99 -6.45
CA VAL A 69 9.71 8.14 -6.52
C VAL A 69 8.67 8.04 -5.42
N HIS A 70 8.61 9.05 -4.55
CA HIS A 70 7.85 8.97 -3.30
C HIS A 70 6.32 9.05 -3.47
N GLN A 71 5.82 9.52 -4.61
CA GLN A 71 4.40 9.84 -4.82
C GLN A 71 3.70 8.92 -5.82
N GLU A 72 4.42 8.01 -6.48
CA GLU A 72 3.87 7.09 -7.46
C GLU A 72 4.03 5.63 -7.03
N PRO A 73 3.09 4.74 -7.39
CA PRO A 73 3.27 3.31 -7.23
C PRO A 73 4.52 2.82 -7.97
N PHE A 74 5.23 1.89 -7.34
CA PHE A 74 6.49 1.39 -7.89
C PHE A 74 6.56 -0.13 -7.81
N LEU A 75 6.85 -0.79 -8.94
CA LEU A 75 6.90 -2.24 -9.03
C LEU A 75 8.36 -2.72 -9.10
N LEU A 76 8.76 -3.54 -8.14
CA LEU A 76 10.02 -4.28 -8.17
C LEU A 76 9.78 -5.61 -8.86
N LYS A 77 10.64 -5.96 -9.84
CA LYS A 77 10.55 -7.20 -10.60
C LYS A 77 11.83 -8.03 -10.49
N ASN A 78 11.73 -9.33 -10.76
CA ASN A 78 12.85 -10.29 -10.69
C ASN A 78 13.47 -10.38 -9.29
N LEU A 79 12.63 -10.32 -8.26
CA LEU A 79 13.05 -10.54 -6.88
C LEU A 79 13.38 -12.01 -6.62
N PRO A 80 14.22 -12.33 -5.62
CA PRO A 80 14.50 -13.72 -5.26
C PRO A 80 13.23 -14.44 -4.81
N LEU A 81 13.06 -15.68 -5.27
CA LEU A 81 11.93 -16.54 -4.93
C LEU A 81 12.32 -17.46 -3.78
N PHE A 82 11.41 -17.63 -2.82
CA PHE A 82 11.57 -18.55 -1.69
C PHE A 82 10.33 -19.44 -1.58
N ASP A 83 10.55 -20.73 -1.27
CA ASP A 83 9.46 -21.66 -0.96
C ASP A 83 9.08 -21.59 0.53
N ASP A 84 9.99 -21.11 1.37
CA ASP A 84 9.75 -20.87 2.78
C ASP A 84 9.18 -19.45 2.99
N ILE A 85 8.04 -19.39 3.69
CA ILE A 85 7.32 -18.15 3.98
C ILE A 85 8.15 -17.20 4.86
N GLU A 86 8.99 -17.70 5.77
CA GLU A 86 9.78 -16.84 6.66
C GLU A 86 10.81 -16.04 5.89
N ARG A 87 11.43 -16.64 4.87
CA ARG A 87 12.34 -15.93 3.95
C ARG A 87 11.62 -14.86 3.13
N SER A 88 10.39 -15.16 2.66
CA SER A 88 9.55 -14.16 1.98
C SER A 88 9.17 -13.01 2.92
N LYS A 89 8.89 -13.28 4.18
CA LYS A 89 8.64 -12.26 5.20
C LYS A 89 9.87 -11.39 5.46
N ILE A 90 11.05 -11.99 5.55
CA ILE A 90 12.33 -11.25 5.68
C ILE A 90 12.54 -10.34 4.47
N LEU A 91 12.33 -10.85 3.24
CA LEU A 91 12.43 -10.04 2.03
C LEU A 91 11.46 -8.84 2.05
N LEU A 92 10.20 -9.06 2.45
CA LEU A 92 9.20 -8.00 2.58
C LEU A 92 9.66 -6.92 3.56
N LEU A 93 10.19 -7.31 4.74
CA LEU A 93 10.69 -6.37 5.74
C LEU A 93 11.92 -5.60 5.24
N ILE A 94 12.83 -6.26 4.51
CA ILE A 94 13.99 -5.60 3.88
C ILE A 94 13.49 -4.50 2.92
N ILE A 95 12.55 -4.80 2.04
CA ILE A 95 11.97 -3.83 1.11
C ILE A 95 11.32 -2.68 1.90
N GLY A 96 10.52 -2.99 2.92
CA GLY A 96 9.86 -1.99 3.75
C GLY A 96 10.84 -1.05 4.46
N GLU A 97 11.89 -1.59 5.06
CA GLU A 97 12.91 -0.81 5.78
C GLU A 97 13.80 0.03 4.84
N THR A 98 13.88 -0.30 3.55
CA THR A 98 14.62 0.54 2.58
C THR A 98 13.79 1.72 2.09
N VAL A 99 12.45 1.65 2.15
CA VAL A 99 11.56 2.75 1.72
C VAL A 99 10.99 3.56 2.89
N GLY A 100 11.36 3.21 4.12
CA GLY A 100 10.96 3.88 5.36
C GLY A 100 11.18 2.99 6.57
N ARG A 101 10.24 2.98 7.50
CA ARG A 101 10.26 2.13 8.71
C ARG A 101 9.00 1.28 8.76
N CYS A 102 9.17 -0.04 8.80
CA CYS A 102 8.06 -0.96 9.01
C CYS A 102 7.44 -0.72 10.39
N VAL A 103 6.11 -0.64 10.43
CA VAL A 103 5.35 -0.43 11.66
C VAL A 103 4.27 -1.46 11.83
N ALA A 104 3.87 -1.69 13.07
CA ALA A 104 2.70 -2.43 13.47
C ALA A 104 1.75 -1.51 14.26
N TYR A 105 0.49 -1.90 14.40
CA TYR A 105 -0.52 -1.12 15.12
C TYR A 105 -1.13 -1.93 16.25
N SER A 106 -1.21 -1.33 17.43
CA SER A 106 -1.75 -1.98 18.64
C SER A 106 -3.22 -2.37 18.48
N GLU A 107 -3.98 -1.62 17.70
CA GLU A 107 -5.41 -1.85 17.41
C GLU A 107 -5.64 -2.76 16.19
N TYR A 108 -4.57 -3.16 15.48
CA TYR A 108 -4.67 -3.99 14.27
C TYR A 108 -3.61 -5.09 14.29
N ASN A 109 -4.00 -6.32 14.53
CA ASN A 109 -3.24 -7.58 14.61
C ASN A 109 -1.84 -7.57 15.27
N GLN A 110 -1.33 -6.43 15.71
CA GLN A 110 -0.03 -6.22 16.39
C GLN A 110 1.17 -6.86 15.67
N SER A 111 1.13 -6.89 14.34
CA SER A 111 2.10 -7.55 13.48
C SER A 111 2.62 -6.59 12.42
N TYR A 112 3.93 -6.65 12.13
CA TYR A 112 4.55 -5.90 11.03
C TYR A 112 4.19 -6.46 9.66
N ILE A 113 3.66 -7.69 9.61
CA ILE A 113 3.27 -8.37 8.39
C ILE A 113 1.85 -8.89 8.53
N THR A 114 1.03 -8.61 7.53
CA THR A 114 -0.31 -9.15 7.39
C THR A 114 -0.32 -10.20 6.27
N ASP A 115 -0.75 -11.41 6.59
CA ASP A 115 -1.02 -12.46 5.61
C ASP A 115 -2.42 -12.25 5.02
N ILE A 116 -2.50 -12.07 3.70
CA ILE A 116 -3.77 -11.86 2.98
C ILE A 116 -4.01 -13.08 2.09
N ARG A 117 -5.02 -13.87 2.47
CA ARG A 117 -5.48 -15.07 1.73
C ARG A 117 -6.91 -14.88 1.29
N PRO A 118 -7.32 -15.38 0.11
CA PRO A 118 -8.72 -15.40 -0.26
C PRO A 118 -9.55 -16.19 0.77
N THR A 119 -10.64 -15.59 1.21
CA THR A 119 -11.63 -16.24 2.07
C THR A 119 -13.03 -15.97 1.52
N PRO A 120 -13.89 -16.99 1.35
CA PRO A 120 -15.20 -16.83 0.70
C PRO A 120 -16.21 -15.97 1.47
N THR A 121 -15.87 -15.46 2.64
CA THR A 121 -16.86 -15.02 3.63
C THR A 121 -16.99 -13.51 3.81
N SER A 122 -16.29 -12.67 3.07
CA SER A 122 -16.44 -11.22 3.26
C SER A 122 -16.09 -10.41 2.01
N ALA A 123 -17.10 -9.77 1.44
CA ALA A 123 -16.99 -8.93 0.26
C ALA A 123 -16.06 -7.72 0.46
N GLU A 124 -16.03 -7.12 1.64
CA GLU A 124 -15.40 -5.81 1.89
C GLU A 124 -14.01 -5.87 2.52
N LEU A 125 -13.45 -7.05 2.73
CA LEU A 125 -12.13 -7.22 3.33
C LEU A 125 -11.07 -7.52 2.27
N SER A 126 -9.82 -7.13 2.55
CA SER A 126 -8.66 -7.45 1.70
C SER A 126 -8.52 -8.95 1.41
N SER A 127 -9.09 -9.80 2.25
CA SER A 127 -9.19 -11.26 2.09
C SER A 127 -10.47 -11.74 1.41
N GLY A 128 -11.44 -10.88 1.04
CA GLY A 128 -12.64 -11.28 0.30
C GLY A 128 -12.32 -11.74 -1.11
N THR A 129 -13.32 -12.26 -1.84
CA THR A 129 -13.21 -12.67 -3.25
C THR A 129 -13.92 -11.72 -4.21
N GLU A 130 -14.80 -10.88 -3.68
CA GLU A 130 -15.50 -9.83 -4.42
C GLU A 130 -14.58 -8.64 -4.75
N LEU A 131 -15.08 -7.70 -5.54
CA LEU A 131 -14.41 -6.44 -5.81
C LEU A 131 -14.11 -5.72 -4.48
N LEU A 132 -12.84 -5.46 -4.19
CA LEU A 132 -12.47 -4.58 -3.10
C LEU A 132 -12.46 -3.15 -3.60
N SER A 133 -13.34 -2.31 -3.06
CA SER A 133 -13.48 -0.91 -3.45
C SER A 133 -12.19 -0.12 -3.24
N MET A 134 -12.02 0.94 -4.03
CA MET A 134 -10.84 1.79 -3.97
C MET A 134 -10.76 2.53 -2.61
N HIS A 135 -9.60 2.45 -1.95
CA HIS A 135 -9.39 3.03 -0.62
C HIS A 135 -7.91 3.30 -0.34
N ASN A 136 -7.64 4.08 0.69
CA ASN A 136 -6.35 4.11 1.37
C ASN A 136 -6.44 3.26 2.65
N ASP A 137 -5.39 2.51 2.96
CA ASP A 137 -5.34 1.78 4.22
C ASP A 137 -5.26 2.75 5.40
N LEU A 138 -6.06 2.47 6.45
CA LEU A 138 -6.14 3.26 7.67
C LEU A 138 -6.38 4.77 7.42
N SER A 139 -7.16 5.10 6.40
CA SER A 139 -7.46 6.48 5.96
C SER A 139 -8.09 7.35 7.05
N PHE A 140 -8.75 6.76 8.05
CA PHE A 140 -9.30 7.46 9.23
C PHE A 140 -8.22 7.82 10.26
N ALA A 141 -7.02 7.22 10.22
CA ALA A 141 -5.95 7.53 11.17
C ALA A 141 -5.38 8.93 10.94
N SER A 142 -4.83 9.53 12.01
CA SER A 142 -4.15 10.82 11.91
C SER A 142 -2.89 10.71 11.08
N ASP A 143 -2.42 11.83 10.51
CA ASP A 143 -1.19 11.87 9.71
C ASP A 143 0.06 11.52 10.53
N HIS A 144 -0.03 11.59 11.87
CA HIS A 144 1.06 11.26 12.78
C HIS A 144 1.28 9.76 12.97
N CYS A 145 0.34 8.92 12.56
CA CYS A 145 0.45 7.46 12.70
C CYS A 145 -0.01 6.68 11.46
N ARG A 146 -0.65 7.35 10.47
CA ARG A 146 -1.12 6.65 9.27
C ARG A 146 0.05 6.10 8.46
N PRO A 147 -0.06 4.86 7.91
CA PRO A 147 0.97 4.34 7.03
C PRO A 147 1.06 5.18 5.76
N GLN A 148 2.26 5.66 5.47
CA GLN A 148 2.54 6.47 4.28
C GLN A 148 2.79 5.59 3.05
N ARG A 149 3.20 4.34 3.25
CA ARG A 149 3.39 3.36 2.18
C ARG A 149 2.90 1.98 2.60
N LEU A 150 2.53 1.20 1.60
CA LEU A 150 2.29 -0.24 1.70
C LEU A 150 3.34 -0.95 0.85
N VAL A 151 3.85 -2.06 1.34
CA VAL A 151 4.64 -3.00 0.54
C VAL A 151 3.87 -4.30 0.43
N LEU A 152 3.62 -4.74 -0.79
CA LEU A 152 2.90 -5.97 -1.12
C LEU A 152 3.85 -6.94 -1.81
N LEU A 153 3.99 -8.16 -1.27
CA LEU A 153 4.84 -9.22 -1.80
C LEU A 153 4.07 -10.54 -1.86
N PRO A 154 3.81 -11.12 -3.04
CA PRO A 154 3.22 -12.45 -3.13
C PRO A 154 4.21 -13.54 -2.73
N HIS A 155 3.81 -14.39 -1.79
CA HIS A 155 4.50 -15.65 -1.50
C HIS A 155 3.94 -16.79 -2.37
N ILE A 156 2.62 -16.83 -2.56
CA ILE A 156 1.92 -17.73 -3.47
C ILE A 156 1.11 -16.90 -4.46
N SER A 157 1.22 -17.21 -5.74
CA SER A 157 0.45 -16.58 -6.81
C SER A 157 0.30 -17.59 -7.95
N GLU A 158 -0.77 -18.40 -7.89
CA GLU A 158 -1.10 -19.45 -8.85
C GLU A 158 -2.51 -19.24 -9.38
N GLY A 159 -2.74 -19.59 -10.65
CA GLY A 159 -4.01 -19.37 -11.33
C GLY A 159 -4.16 -17.94 -11.86
N ASN A 160 -5.41 -17.52 -12.12
CA ASN A 160 -5.72 -16.19 -12.64
C ASN A 160 -5.75 -15.14 -11.51
N ILE A 161 -4.59 -14.62 -11.15
CA ILE A 161 -4.43 -13.65 -10.05
C ILE A 161 -5.18 -12.36 -10.37
N PRO A 162 -6.09 -11.88 -9.48
CA PRO A 162 -6.81 -10.64 -9.69
C PRO A 162 -5.86 -9.44 -9.69
N LYS A 163 -6.19 -8.44 -10.49
CA LYS A 163 -5.45 -7.18 -10.51
C LYS A 163 -5.51 -6.48 -9.14
N THR A 164 -4.40 -5.92 -8.70
CA THR A 164 -4.38 -4.84 -7.72
C THR A 164 -4.69 -3.56 -8.48
N LEU A 165 -5.80 -2.91 -8.14
CA LEU A 165 -6.27 -1.69 -8.76
C LEU A 165 -5.54 -0.50 -8.13
N LEU A 166 -5.15 0.48 -8.95
CA LEU A 166 -4.38 1.64 -8.50
C LEU A 166 -4.91 2.90 -9.20
N ALA A 167 -5.11 3.97 -8.45
CA ALA A 167 -5.41 5.29 -9.00
C ALA A 167 -4.69 6.36 -8.15
N THR A 168 -3.82 7.15 -8.78
CA THR A 168 -3.13 8.24 -8.07
C THR A 168 -4.06 9.43 -7.88
N SER A 169 -3.80 10.23 -6.84
CA SER A 169 -4.54 11.48 -6.61
C SER A 169 -4.41 12.45 -7.79
N GLN A 170 -3.29 12.41 -8.51
CA GLN A 170 -3.08 13.26 -9.70
C GLN A 170 -3.93 12.79 -10.88
N ASP A 171 -4.00 11.47 -11.14
CA ASP A 171 -4.85 10.93 -12.21
C ASP A 171 -6.32 11.24 -11.95
N ILE A 172 -6.78 11.02 -10.73
CA ILE A 172 -8.14 11.33 -10.31
C ILE A 172 -8.45 12.83 -10.46
N LYS A 173 -7.52 13.69 -10.02
CA LYS A 173 -7.67 15.14 -10.13
C LYS A 173 -7.85 15.60 -11.58
N ASN A 174 -7.16 14.98 -12.52
CA ASN A 174 -7.23 15.34 -13.94
C ASN A 174 -8.62 15.09 -14.57
N GLU A 175 -9.43 14.23 -13.94
CA GLU A 175 -10.80 13.90 -14.38
C GLU A 175 -11.89 14.71 -13.65
N LEU A 176 -11.51 15.58 -12.69
CA LEU A 176 -12.42 16.38 -11.90
C LEU A 176 -12.38 17.86 -12.31
N SER A 177 -13.54 18.53 -12.21
CA SER A 177 -13.62 19.98 -12.38
C SER A 177 -13.01 20.74 -11.19
N PRO A 178 -12.59 22.00 -11.38
CA PRO A 178 -12.09 22.82 -10.27
C PRO A 178 -13.08 22.96 -9.10
N ALA A 179 -14.39 23.01 -9.39
CA ALA A 179 -15.43 23.10 -8.35
C ALA A 179 -15.50 21.82 -7.51
N GLU A 180 -15.44 20.64 -8.15
CA GLU A 180 -15.40 19.35 -7.45
C GLU A 180 -14.13 19.19 -6.61
N ILE A 181 -12.98 19.58 -7.14
CA ILE A 181 -11.71 19.57 -6.39
C ILE A 181 -11.82 20.47 -5.16
N SER A 182 -12.38 21.68 -5.31
CA SER A 182 -12.60 22.60 -4.19
C SER A 182 -13.47 21.97 -3.12
N LEU A 183 -14.62 21.39 -3.51
CA LEU A 183 -15.55 20.74 -2.59
C LEU A 183 -14.92 19.54 -1.87
N LEU A 184 -14.18 18.69 -2.58
CA LEU A 184 -13.48 17.53 -2.02
C LEU A 184 -12.29 17.94 -1.13
N SER A 185 -11.82 19.18 -1.24
CA SER A 185 -10.77 19.75 -0.39
C SER A 185 -11.33 20.46 0.85
N ASP A 186 -12.66 20.62 0.96
CA ASP A 186 -13.32 21.14 2.15
C ASP A 186 -13.50 20.04 3.21
N ALA A 187 -13.50 20.41 4.50
CA ALA A 187 -13.76 19.49 5.61
C ALA A 187 -15.26 19.17 5.77
N VAL A 188 -15.89 18.76 4.68
CA VAL A 188 -17.34 18.48 4.59
C VAL A 188 -17.67 17.00 4.58
N PHE A 189 -16.68 16.14 4.82
CA PHE A 189 -16.85 14.69 4.88
C PHE A 189 -16.60 14.15 6.28
N GLU A 190 -17.25 13.03 6.57
CA GLU A 190 -17.10 12.27 7.79
C GLU A 190 -16.67 10.83 7.44
N MET A 191 -15.70 10.30 8.17
CA MET A 191 -15.27 8.92 8.03
C MET A 191 -15.36 8.20 9.37
N ARG A 192 -15.82 6.94 9.33
CA ARG A 192 -15.81 6.03 10.47
C ARG A 192 -14.63 5.08 10.37
N ALA A 193 -14.09 4.70 11.52
CA ALA A 193 -13.17 3.57 11.57
C ALA A 193 -13.92 2.31 11.13
N GLY A 194 -13.41 1.60 10.12
CA GLY A 194 -14.05 0.42 9.56
C GLY A 194 -13.25 -0.86 9.80
N GLY A 195 -13.89 -1.99 9.52
CA GLY A 195 -13.22 -3.28 9.49
C GLY A 195 -12.99 -3.93 10.85
N LYS A 196 -11.95 -4.78 10.94
CA LYS A 196 -11.59 -5.58 12.12
C LYS A 196 -10.82 -4.80 13.19
N LEU A 197 -10.87 -3.47 13.15
CA LEU A 197 -10.19 -2.67 14.15
C LEU A 197 -10.86 -2.85 15.51
N LEU A 198 -10.06 -3.13 16.52
CA LEU A 198 -10.47 -3.13 17.92
C LEU A 198 -10.69 -1.67 18.37
N TRP A 199 -11.62 -0.99 17.73
CA TRP A 199 -11.97 0.40 18.04
C TRP A 199 -13.22 0.42 18.88
N PRO A 200 -13.15 0.85 20.15
CA PRO A 200 -14.29 0.72 21.07
C PRO A 200 -15.28 1.83 20.89
N ASN A 201 -15.55 2.45 19.94
CA ASN A 201 -16.69 3.35 19.66
C ASN A 201 -16.62 3.85 18.23
N GLU A 202 -17.76 4.16 17.67
CA GLU A 202 -18.00 4.77 16.36
C GLU A 202 -17.43 6.19 16.28
N GLU A 203 -16.11 6.34 16.46
CA GLU A 203 -15.49 7.66 16.30
C GLU A 203 -15.65 8.11 14.86
N ILE A 204 -16.33 9.24 14.69
CA ILE A 204 -16.51 9.90 13.41
C ILE A 204 -15.46 11.00 13.32
N ARG A 205 -14.61 10.93 12.31
CA ARG A 205 -13.64 12.00 12.03
C ARG A 205 -14.08 12.83 10.84
N LYS A 206 -14.10 14.15 11.03
CA LYS A 206 -14.24 15.11 9.93
C LYS A 206 -12.92 15.13 9.14
N LEU A 207 -13.03 15.11 7.83
CA LEU A 207 -11.84 15.12 6.97
C LEU A 207 -12.09 15.85 5.65
N ARG A 208 -10.97 16.15 4.99
CA ARG A 208 -10.90 16.52 3.59
C ARG A 208 -10.50 15.28 2.81
N ILE A 209 -11.11 15.08 1.66
CA ILE A 209 -10.70 13.99 0.77
C ILE A 209 -9.37 14.35 0.11
N PHE A 210 -9.27 15.57 -0.43
CA PHE A 210 -8.00 16.10 -0.93
C PHE A 210 -7.38 17.06 0.08
N ASP A 211 -6.07 16.88 0.31
CA ASP A 211 -5.26 17.76 1.15
C ASP A 211 -4.01 18.20 0.39
N LYS A 212 -3.93 19.50 0.07
CA LYS A 212 -2.79 20.07 -0.66
C LYS A 212 -1.64 20.31 0.29
N LYS A 213 -0.49 19.71 0.01
CA LYS A 213 0.74 19.89 0.78
C LYS A 213 1.51 21.13 0.33
N ALA A 214 2.48 21.55 1.16
CA ALA A 214 3.31 22.72 0.92
C ALA A 214 4.13 22.63 -0.38
N ASP A 215 4.53 21.42 -0.77
CA ASP A 215 5.24 21.13 -2.03
C ASP A 215 4.33 21.12 -3.27
N GLY A 216 3.03 21.38 -3.09
CA GLY A 216 2.03 21.39 -4.15
C GLY A 216 1.44 20.02 -4.48
N SER A 217 1.94 18.95 -3.89
CA SER A 217 1.36 17.61 -4.04
C SER A 217 -0.03 17.52 -3.43
N LEU A 218 -0.84 16.60 -3.93
CA LEU A 218 -2.21 16.41 -3.50
C LEU A 218 -2.36 15.03 -2.84
N GLN A 219 -2.46 15.01 -1.53
CA GLN A 219 -2.82 13.79 -0.80
C GLN A 219 -4.29 13.45 -0.98
N ILE A 220 -4.61 12.17 -0.90
CA ILE A 220 -5.99 11.67 -0.93
C ILE A 220 -6.26 10.80 0.29
N LYS A 221 -7.42 10.99 0.94
CA LYS A 221 -7.90 10.20 2.08
C LYS A 221 -9.29 9.68 1.76
N MET A 222 -9.39 8.40 1.45
CA MET A 222 -10.63 7.83 0.95
C MET A 222 -10.82 6.37 1.38
N ASN A 223 -12.03 6.05 1.79
CA ASN A 223 -12.53 4.70 1.93
C ASN A 223 -14.04 4.74 1.67
N PHE A 224 -14.48 4.36 0.49
CA PHE A 224 -15.87 4.52 0.07
C PHE A 224 -16.87 3.78 0.96
N SER A 225 -16.49 2.68 1.57
CA SER A 225 -17.38 1.94 2.48
C SER A 225 -17.67 2.69 3.78
N ASN A 226 -16.83 3.68 4.16
CA ASN A 226 -16.86 4.30 5.49
C ASN A 226 -16.90 5.82 5.48
N ILE A 227 -16.90 6.45 4.29
CA ILE A 227 -16.94 7.90 4.12
C ILE A 227 -18.33 8.36 3.65
N ARG A 228 -18.77 9.50 4.14
CA ARG A 228 -20.04 10.15 3.74
C ARG A 228 -19.93 11.66 3.86
N PRO A 229 -20.84 12.43 3.23
CA PRO A 229 -21.00 13.82 3.54
C PRO A 229 -21.35 14.04 5.02
N ALA A 230 -20.87 15.13 5.61
CA ALA A 230 -21.08 15.42 7.01
C ALA A 230 -22.55 15.78 7.30
N ALA A 231 -23.10 15.22 8.37
CA ALA A 231 -24.52 15.35 8.70
C ALA A 231 -24.98 16.80 9.03
N HIS A 232 -24.04 17.72 9.29
CA HIS A 232 -24.36 19.11 9.61
C HIS A 232 -24.48 20.03 8.39
N LEU A 233 -24.28 19.53 7.17
CA LEU A 233 -24.43 20.31 5.94
C LEU A 233 -25.88 20.60 5.67
N ASP A 234 -26.16 21.80 5.06
CA ASP A 234 -27.44 22.04 4.46
C ASP A 234 -27.75 21.08 3.32
N SER A 235 -29.03 20.98 2.95
CA SER A 235 -29.48 19.97 1.98
C SER A 235 -28.82 20.12 0.60
N GLU A 236 -28.54 21.33 0.15
CA GLU A 236 -27.93 21.60 -1.14
C GLU A 236 -26.46 21.14 -1.13
N LYS A 237 -25.68 21.58 -0.14
CA LYS A 237 -24.28 21.22 0.00
C LYS A 237 -24.10 19.72 0.27
N PHE A 238 -25.03 19.09 0.99
CA PHE A 238 -25.03 17.64 1.21
C PHE A 238 -25.15 16.89 -0.12
N VAL A 239 -26.12 17.24 -0.96
CA VAL A 239 -26.33 16.61 -2.28
C VAL A 239 -25.11 16.82 -3.19
N GLN A 240 -24.54 18.03 -3.22
CA GLN A 240 -23.33 18.31 -3.99
C GLN A 240 -22.14 17.46 -3.53
N ALA A 241 -21.95 17.31 -2.22
CA ALA A 241 -20.88 16.50 -1.64
C ALA A 241 -21.08 14.99 -1.94
N GLU A 242 -22.32 14.50 -1.88
CA GLU A 242 -22.66 13.12 -2.25
C GLU A 242 -22.36 12.82 -3.72
N GLN A 243 -22.82 13.69 -4.63
CA GLN A 243 -22.56 13.57 -6.07
C GLN A 243 -21.04 13.61 -6.40
N ALA A 244 -20.29 14.49 -5.73
CA ALA A 244 -18.85 14.57 -5.90
C ALA A 244 -18.15 13.29 -5.41
N LEU A 245 -18.62 12.71 -4.30
CA LEU A 245 -18.09 11.45 -3.77
C LEU A 245 -18.40 10.27 -4.68
N GLU A 246 -19.61 10.16 -5.20
CA GLU A 246 -19.99 9.12 -6.17
C GLU A 246 -19.16 9.21 -7.47
N LYS A 247 -19.02 10.44 -8.00
CA LYS A 247 -18.19 10.66 -9.19
C LYS A 247 -16.72 10.29 -8.93
N LEU A 248 -16.17 10.71 -7.79
CA LEU A 248 -14.83 10.35 -7.37
C LEU A 248 -14.64 8.82 -7.29
N SER A 249 -15.61 8.12 -6.70
CA SER A 249 -15.61 6.65 -6.60
C SER A 249 -15.53 5.98 -7.96
N LYS A 250 -16.37 6.45 -8.90
CA LYS A 250 -16.40 5.94 -10.26
C LYS A 250 -15.08 6.19 -10.99
N ILE A 251 -14.57 7.41 -10.96
CA ILE A 251 -13.29 7.77 -11.58
C ILE A 251 -12.16 6.89 -11.03
N ALA A 252 -12.05 6.78 -9.71
CA ALA A 252 -11.00 5.97 -9.10
C ALA A 252 -11.08 4.49 -9.51
N LEU A 253 -12.29 3.94 -9.58
CA LEU A 253 -12.51 2.57 -10.03
C LEU A 253 -12.18 2.38 -11.52
N ASP A 254 -12.65 3.27 -12.39
CA ASP A 254 -12.41 3.21 -13.84
C ASP A 254 -10.89 3.27 -14.14
N ILE A 255 -10.15 4.17 -13.48
CA ILE A 255 -8.69 4.24 -13.56
C ILE A 255 -8.07 2.94 -13.05
N GLY A 256 -8.49 2.47 -11.87
CA GLY A 256 -7.96 1.25 -11.26
C GLY A 256 -8.15 0.00 -12.14
N LEU A 257 -9.30 -0.18 -12.75
CA LEU A 257 -9.59 -1.29 -13.68
C LEU A 257 -8.73 -1.21 -14.94
N ARG A 258 -8.53 0.01 -15.47
CA ARG A 258 -7.70 0.26 -16.65
C ARG A 258 -6.23 -0.05 -16.35
N ASP A 259 -5.69 0.49 -15.27
CA ASP A 259 -4.25 0.54 -14.97
C ASP A 259 -3.81 -0.51 -13.92
N GLY A 260 -4.73 -1.33 -13.42
CA GLY A 260 -4.45 -2.35 -12.42
C GLY A 260 -3.51 -3.46 -12.91
N HIS A 261 -2.70 -4.00 -11.99
CA HIS A 261 -1.68 -5.02 -12.26
C HIS A 261 -1.84 -6.24 -11.35
N PRO A 262 -1.83 -7.48 -11.88
CA PRO A 262 -1.71 -8.68 -11.06
C PRO A 262 -0.28 -8.77 -10.52
N ILE A 263 -0.10 -8.69 -9.21
CA ILE A 263 1.22 -8.83 -8.59
C ILE A 263 1.55 -10.31 -8.53
N LEU A 264 2.64 -10.71 -9.20
CA LEU A 264 3.04 -12.11 -9.34
C LEU A 264 4.21 -12.47 -8.41
N LYS A 265 4.43 -13.75 -8.17
CA LYS A 265 5.61 -14.25 -7.42
C LYS A 265 6.90 -13.75 -8.09
N GLY A 266 7.81 -13.18 -7.30
CA GLY A 266 9.02 -12.50 -7.80
C GLY A 266 8.85 -11.01 -8.07
N GLU A 267 7.67 -10.46 -7.76
CA GLU A 267 7.40 -9.03 -7.80
C GLU A 267 7.08 -8.50 -6.40
N ALA A 268 7.30 -7.20 -6.17
CA ALA A 268 6.77 -6.49 -5.02
C ALA A 268 6.26 -5.12 -5.47
N LEU A 269 5.08 -4.76 -4.99
CA LEU A 269 4.47 -3.46 -5.27
C LEU A 269 4.57 -2.56 -4.04
N ILE A 270 5.11 -1.36 -4.24
CA ILE A 270 5.17 -0.30 -3.25
C ILE A 270 4.11 0.74 -3.61
N ILE A 271 3.15 0.97 -2.71
CA ILE A 271 2.04 1.90 -2.91
C ILE A 271 2.22 3.08 -1.96
N PRO A 272 2.38 4.32 -2.47
CA PRO A 272 2.31 5.54 -1.65
C PRO A 272 0.88 5.76 -1.17
N ASN A 273 0.58 5.31 0.04
CA ASN A 273 -0.77 5.30 0.61
C ASN A 273 -1.39 6.70 0.78
N ASP A 274 -0.55 7.74 0.85
CA ASP A 274 -1.01 9.14 0.92
C ASP A 274 -1.46 9.71 -0.42
N TYR A 275 -0.99 9.12 -1.53
CA TYR A 275 -1.16 9.66 -2.88
C TYR A 275 -1.89 8.72 -3.83
N THR A 276 -2.14 7.48 -3.41
CA THR A 276 -2.72 6.45 -4.27
C THR A 276 -3.80 5.70 -3.52
N VAL A 277 -5.00 5.67 -4.07
CA VAL A 277 -6.03 4.73 -3.65
C VAL A 277 -5.84 3.41 -4.37
N HIS A 278 -6.12 2.33 -3.67
CA HIS A 278 -5.97 0.99 -4.21
C HIS A 278 -7.18 0.12 -3.91
N GLY A 279 -7.31 -0.92 -4.70
CA GLY A 279 -8.37 -1.91 -4.56
C GLY A 279 -7.93 -3.25 -5.12
N ARG A 280 -8.86 -4.14 -5.33
CA ARG A 280 -8.59 -5.44 -5.94
C ARG A 280 -9.78 -5.84 -6.81
N ASP A 281 -9.48 -6.30 -8.02
CA ASP A 281 -10.46 -6.88 -8.92
C ASP A 281 -11.08 -8.16 -8.33
N VAL A 282 -12.20 -8.60 -8.86
CA VAL A 282 -12.86 -9.85 -8.47
C VAL A 282 -11.96 -11.06 -8.76
N PHE A 283 -12.10 -12.10 -7.96
CA PHE A 283 -11.51 -13.39 -8.30
C PHE A 283 -12.35 -14.05 -9.39
N ALA A 284 -11.75 -14.32 -10.54
CA ALA A 284 -12.46 -14.89 -11.69
C ALA A 284 -12.82 -16.37 -11.50
N SER A 285 -12.17 -17.07 -10.58
CA SER A 285 -12.39 -18.50 -10.28
C SER A 285 -11.95 -18.86 -8.86
N ASP A 286 -12.46 -19.97 -8.36
CA ASP A 286 -12.15 -20.48 -7.02
C ASP A 286 -10.81 -21.24 -6.96
N ASP A 287 -10.15 -21.49 -8.09
CA ASP A 287 -8.88 -22.22 -8.19
C ASP A 287 -7.64 -21.33 -7.95
N VAL A 288 -7.85 -20.04 -7.70
CA VAL A 288 -6.76 -19.11 -7.41
C VAL A 288 -6.15 -19.40 -6.04
N LYS A 289 -4.86 -19.75 -6.04
CA LYS A 289 -4.08 -19.84 -4.80
C LYS A 289 -3.24 -18.57 -4.66
N ARG A 290 -3.55 -17.80 -3.65
CA ARG A 290 -2.86 -16.54 -3.35
C ARG A 290 -2.51 -16.45 -1.87
N LEU A 291 -1.26 -16.14 -1.59
CA LEU A 291 -0.82 -15.60 -0.31
C LEU A 291 -0.04 -14.33 -0.58
N LEU A 292 -0.65 -13.21 -0.26
CA LEU A 292 -0.04 -11.89 -0.35
C LEU A 292 0.40 -11.45 1.04
N LEU A 293 1.65 -11.08 1.18
CA LEU A 293 2.20 -10.49 2.39
C LEU A 293 2.14 -8.96 2.25
N ARG A 294 1.69 -8.25 3.29
CA ARG A 294 1.64 -6.80 3.34
C ARG A 294 2.38 -6.28 4.57
N SER A 295 3.18 -5.23 4.39
CA SER A 295 3.75 -4.44 5.48
C SER A 295 3.37 -2.98 5.35
N TYR A 296 3.14 -2.32 6.49
CA TYR A 296 2.94 -0.89 6.60
C TYR A 296 4.26 -0.18 6.86
N VAL A 297 4.45 0.96 6.22
CA VAL A 297 5.69 1.74 6.31
C VAL A 297 5.38 3.21 6.55
N VAL A 298 6.13 3.82 7.46
CA VAL A 298 6.11 5.26 7.75
C VAL A 298 7.48 5.89 7.53
N SER A 299 7.58 7.22 7.50
CA SER A 299 8.87 7.92 7.51
C SER A 299 9.57 7.79 8.86
N GLN A 300 10.89 8.03 8.87
CA GLN A 300 11.65 8.07 10.11
C GLN A 300 11.12 9.16 11.07
N ASP A 301 10.70 10.32 10.54
CA ASP A 301 10.16 11.42 11.34
C ASP A 301 8.94 11.00 12.19
N ILE A 302 8.07 10.15 11.65
CA ILE A 302 6.94 9.59 12.42
C ILE A 302 7.45 8.71 13.57
N VAL A 303 8.42 7.85 13.29
CA VAL A 303 9.01 6.98 14.34
C VAL A 303 9.70 7.82 15.41
N ASP A 304 10.42 8.87 15.03
CA ASP A 304 11.09 9.79 15.96
C ASP A 304 10.08 10.55 16.82
N ALA A 305 8.96 11.01 16.23
CA ALA A 305 7.86 11.62 16.98
C ALA A 305 7.21 10.65 18.00
N HIS A 306 7.31 9.36 17.76
CA HIS A 306 6.89 8.29 18.67
C HIS A 306 8.03 7.70 19.49
N HIS A 307 9.11 8.48 19.73
CA HIS A 307 10.27 8.09 20.57
C HIS A 307 10.96 6.80 20.11
N GLY A 308 11.06 6.58 18.81
CA GLY A 308 11.67 5.39 18.22
C GLY A 308 10.77 4.15 18.23
N ASN A 309 9.53 4.27 18.72
CA ASN A 309 8.60 3.14 18.75
C ASN A 309 8.00 2.88 17.36
N THR A 310 8.05 1.62 16.94
CA THR A 310 7.46 1.15 15.67
C THR A 310 6.19 0.29 15.86
N MET A 311 5.77 0.08 17.13
CA MET A 311 4.42 -0.35 17.47
C MET A 311 3.61 0.92 17.76
N LEU A 312 2.87 1.40 16.77
CA LEU A 312 2.11 2.65 16.85
C LEU A 312 0.70 2.40 17.40
N SER A 313 0.08 3.46 17.91
CA SER A 313 -1.35 3.49 18.23
C SER A 313 -2.09 4.35 17.21
N LEU A 314 -3.22 3.88 16.72
CA LEU A 314 -4.10 4.66 15.86
C LEU A 314 -4.88 5.74 16.61
N ARG A 315 -4.77 5.74 17.95
CA ARG A 315 -5.43 6.69 18.87
C ARG A 315 -4.53 7.85 19.26
N SER A 316 -3.27 7.82 18.85
CA SER A 316 -2.30 8.88 19.16
C SER A 316 -2.48 10.12 18.28
#